data_dc8522c0bd3f2fdf7c23bba535b689e7
#
_entry.id   dc8522c0bd3f2fdf7c23bba535b689e7
#
_cell.length_a   1.000
_cell.length_b   1.000
_cell.length_c   1.000
_cell.angle_alpha   90.00
_cell.angle_beta   90.00
_cell.angle_gamma   90.00
#
_symmetry.space_group_name_H-M   'P 1'
#
loop_
_entity.id
_entity.type
_entity.pdbx_description
1 polymer ?
#
loop_
_entity_poly.entity_id
_entity_poly.type
_entity_poly.pdbx_seq_one_letter_code
_entity_poly.pdbx_strand_id
1 'polypeptide(L)'
;MKQAEKAPIPVAEETEDKPVSQSILKGFNGVNIGAALVLLCIALPLNVGVAIACGVPSEFGIISGVIASLVTGLVSQSSFLISGPDAGIGVLVIEILQKNGLQSLGTIVFLAGLMQVLLGFASAARWFKALSPAVINGMLAGMGLLIIFTQFHIMLDDTPKESGLLNMVLMPETIFKCLTATGDTAPQIAALLSIFTIIVACLWANFTPPKLRRVPNALVAIVSLSAVACFFNLPVSYVTLPKALTENVAILSFSSIFASLQKPDIYLAAAMLAFVCSAQSLVTLRAVDPDASRRNQTHNRELIAQGIGNLLCGLLGTLPIVGVLLRSAANKQNGATCKTPNLLHGTLMVVAILAVPGLLQSIPTSVLSATLVLIGYRMVSEIFRQIKGYEGGELTIFALTAAAVVVTNLFTGVLIGFVLATGKAFIELAKLDVHLETSETSNDVTLHLIGAATFLSLPRLSAMLEEVHDDNVLHLNLEKLRYIDHACLQLLTQWERYHRGRLFIDWQQSPAQVDVLPLYARRQSNRPAQFKAYPWQRALSVDKAQKSSD
;
A
#
# COMPACT_ATOMS: atom_id res chain seq x y z
N MET A 1 -18.72 13.12 -32.59
CA MET A 1 -17.62 13.04 -31.61
C MET A 1 -16.63 11.99 -32.10
N LYS A 2 -15.52 12.43 -32.70
CA LYS A 2 -14.44 11.53 -33.19
C LYS A 2 -13.65 11.06 -31.98
N GLN A 3 -13.60 9.74 -31.77
CA GLN A 3 -12.67 9.11 -30.85
C GLN A 3 -11.23 9.46 -31.29
N ALA A 4 -10.50 10.15 -30.43
CA ALA A 4 -9.09 10.35 -30.63
C ALA A 4 -8.38 9.00 -30.41
N GLU A 5 -7.84 8.47 -31.50
CA GLU A 5 -7.00 7.30 -31.56
C GLU A 5 -5.79 7.53 -30.63
N LYS A 6 -5.76 6.82 -29.49
CA LYS A 6 -4.62 6.85 -28.59
C LYS A 6 -3.44 6.23 -29.33
N ALA A 7 -2.40 7.03 -29.58
CA ALA A 7 -1.13 6.53 -30.05
C ALA A 7 -0.67 5.34 -29.17
N PRO A 8 -0.17 4.26 -29.76
CA PRO A 8 0.26 3.09 -29.00
C PRO A 8 1.39 3.48 -28.05
N ILE A 9 1.22 3.16 -26.79
CA ILE A 9 2.26 3.28 -25.77
C ILE A 9 3.40 2.35 -26.22
N PRO A 10 4.64 2.84 -26.36
CA PRO A 10 5.75 1.98 -26.76
C PRO A 10 5.87 0.84 -25.74
N VAL A 11 5.71 -0.38 -26.23
CA VAL A 11 5.96 -1.61 -25.47
C VAL A 11 7.44 -1.58 -25.09
N ALA A 12 7.73 -1.63 -23.79
CA ALA A 12 9.11 -1.74 -23.34
C ALA A 12 9.69 -3.03 -23.94
N GLU A 13 10.75 -2.91 -24.75
CA GLU A 13 11.49 -4.07 -25.24
C GLU A 13 11.84 -4.95 -24.03
N GLU A 14 11.59 -6.25 -24.15
CA GLU A 14 12.05 -7.25 -23.19
C GLU A 14 13.56 -7.10 -23.02
N THR A 15 13.96 -6.43 -21.97
CA THR A 15 15.37 -6.39 -21.59
C THR A 15 15.74 -7.75 -21.04
N GLU A 16 16.23 -8.65 -21.92
CA GLU A 16 17.17 -9.70 -21.53
C GLU A 16 18.21 -9.10 -20.58
N ASP A 17 18.76 -9.88 -19.70
CA ASP A 17 19.77 -9.57 -18.66
C ASP A 17 21.05 -8.87 -19.25
N LYS A 18 20.88 -7.72 -19.89
CA LYS A 18 21.99 -6.90 -20.36
C LYS A 18 22.62 -6.19 -19.16
N PRO A 19 23.95 -6.14 -19.08
CA PRO A 19 24.62 -5.49 -17.97
C PRO A 19 24.14 -4.05 -17.81
N VAL A 20 23.80 -3.67 -16.56
CA VAL A 20 23.20 -2.38 -16.17
C VAL A 20 23.92 -1.19 -16.84
N SER A 21 25.23 -1.26 -17.02
CA SER A 21 26.04 -0.21 -17.65
C SER A 21 25.67 0.08 -19.12
N GLN A 22 25.36 -0.94 -19.92
CA GLN A 22 25.00 -0.75 -21.33
C GLN A 22 23.58 -0.19 -21.48
N SER A 23 22.68 -0.53 -20.57
CA SER A 23 21.31 0.01 -20.51
C SER A 23 21.31 1.50 -20.14
N ILE A 24 22.20 1.93 -19.22
CA ILE A 24 22.33 3.32 -18.79
C ILE A 24 22.88 4.19 -19.93
N LEU A 25 23.95 3.78 -20.61
CA LEU A 25 24.57 4.55 -21.68
C LEU A 25 23.63 4.78 -22.88
N LYS A 26 22.86 3.76 -23.27
CA LYS A 26 21.81 3.87 -24.31
C LYS A 26 20.62 4.72 -23.87
N GLY A 27 20.43 4.90 -22.58
CA GLY A 27 19.35 5.69 -21.99
C GLY A 27 19.57 7.22 -22.04
N PHE A 28 20.77 7.71 -22.37
CA PHE A 28 21.02 9.16 -22.51
C PHE A 28 20.45 9.68 -23.83
N ASN A 29 19.14 9.87 -23.85
CA ASN A 29 18.42 10.50 -24.96
C ASN A 29 17.65 11.73 -24.46
N GLY A 30 17.23 12.62 -25.38
CA GLY A 30 16.54 13.86 -25.03
C GLY A 30 15.25 13.64 -24.21
N VAL A 31 14.56 12.52 -24.40
CA VAL A 31 13.31 12.18 -23.66
C VAL A 31 13.63 11.85 -22.20
N ASN A 32 14.62 11.00 -21.96
CA ASN A 32 15.01 10.61 -20.61
C ASN A 32 15.66 11.76 -19.82
N ILE A 33 16.43 12.63 -20.51
CA ILE A 33 16.97 13.87 -19.93
C ILE A 33 15.81 14.81 -19.55
N GLY A 34 14.82 14.98 -20.44
CA GLY A 34 13.63 15.76 -20.16
C GLY A 34 12.84 15.24 -18.95
N ALA A 35 12.65 13.92 -18.86
CA ALA A 35 12.02 13.29 -17.70
C ALA A 35 12.81 13.54 -16.41
N ALA A 36 14.14 13.43 -16.43
CA ALA A 36 14.99 13.71 -15.27
C ALA A 36 14.90 15.17 -14.79
N LEU A 37 14.87 16.13 -15.72
CA LEU A 37 14.70 17.55 -15.39
C LEU A 37 13.33 17.82 -14.76
N VAL A 38 12.27 17.23 -15.30
CA VAL A 38 10.94 17.34 -14.70
C VAL A 38 10.91 16.73 -13.30
N LEU A 39 11.55 15.57 -13.11
CA LEU A 39 11.68 14.95 -11.80
C LEU A 39 12.45 15.83 -10.81
N LEU A 40 13.54 16.45 -11.21
CA LEU A 40 14.30 17.40 -10.39
C LEU A 40 13.40 18.54 -9.89
N CYS A 41 12.68 19.14 -10.81
CA CYS A 41 11.80 20.26 -10.49
C CYS A 41 10.64 19.91 -9.53
N ILE A 42 10.17 18.66 -9.57
CA ILE A 42 9.15 18.18 -8.64
C ILE A 42 9.77 17.76 -7.30
N ALA A 43 10.84 16.96 -7.38
CA ALA A 43 11.34 16.25 -6.20
C ALA A 43 12.08 17.17 -5.24
N LEU A 44 12.82 18.14 -5.75
CA LEU A 44 13.65 19.00 -4.91
C LEU A 44 12.81 19.81 -3.91
N PRO A 45 11.81 20.61 -4.31
CA PRO A 45 10.98 21.33 -3.36
C PRO A 45 10.12 20.40 -2.48
N LEU A 46 9.65 19.27 -3.02
CA LEU A 46 8.87 18.33 -2.23
C LEU A 46 9.70 17.61 -1.17
N ASN A 47 10.97 17.28 -1.45
CA ASN A 47 11.86 16.69 -0.44
C ASN A 47 12.07 17.65 0.75
N VAL A 48 12.29 18.93 0.44
CA VAL A 48 12.38 20.00 1.44
C VAL A 48 11.07 20.14 2.21
N GLY A 49 9.95 20.20 1.49
CA GLY A 49 8.62 20.32 2.09
C GLY A 49 8.28 19.17 3.04
N VAL A 50 8.62 17.93 2.67
CA VAL A 50 8.43 16.76 3.54
C VAL A 50 9.29 16.85 4.80
N ALA A 51 10.55 17.29 4.70
CA ALA A 51 11.42 17.44 5.87
C ALA A 51 10.86 18.49 6.83
N ILE A 52 10.47 19.65 6.32
CA ILE A 52 9.85 20.73 7.11
C ILE A 52 8.54 20.24 7.74
N ALA A 53 7.72 19.54 6.98
CA ALA A 53 6.46 18.96 7.46
C ALA A 53 6.66 17.94 8.59
N CYS A 54 7.79 17.21 8.57
CA CYS A 54 8.18 16.29 9.65
C CYS A 54 8.82 16.99 10.86
N GLY A 55 9.09 18.29 10.79
CA GLY A 55 9.78 19.02 11.86
C GLY A 55 11.28 18.71 11.94
N VAL A 56 11.88 18.25 10.83
CA VAL A 56 13.33 17.98 10.76
C VAL A 56 14.02 18.97 9.82
N PRO A 57 15.36 19.10 9.92
CA PRO A 57 16.12 19.96 9.03
C PRO A 57 15.86 19.66 7.55
N SER A 58 15.72 20.70 6.73
CA SER A 58 15.38 20.62 5.31
C SER A 58 16.35 19.77 4.49
N GLU A 59 17.63 19.77 4.84
CA GLU A 59 18.68 18.96 4.22
C GLU A 59 18.45 17.46 4.35
N PHE A 60 17.77 16.98 5.39
CA PHE A 60 17.45 15.56 5.56
C PHE A 60 16.58 15.05 4.38
N GLY A 61 15.61 15.86 3.97
CA GLY A 61 14.78 15.54 2.81
C GLY A 61 15.57 15.46 1.51
N ILE A 62 16.50 16.40 1.33
CA ILE A 62 17.34 16.49 0.14
C ILE A 62 18.30 15.29 0.06
N ILE A 63 19.04 15.01 1.14
CA ILE A 63 20.00 13.90 1.20
C ILE A 63 19.28 12.55 0.99
N SER A 64 18.15 12.35 1.66
CA SER A 64 17.34 11.14 1.43
C SER A 64 16.86 11.01 -0.02
N GLY A 65 16.49 12.12 -0.67
CA GLY A 65 16.09 12.13 -2.07
C GLY A 65 17.23 11.75 -3.03
N VAL A 66 18.45 12.25 -2.76
CA VAL A 66 19.66 11.89 -3.52
C VAL A 66 19.97 10.39 -3.35
N ILE A 67 20.03 9.91 -2.11
CA ILE A 67 20.27 8.49 -1.80
C ILE A 67 19.22 7.61 -2.48
N ALA A 68 17.94 7.96 -2.34
CA ALA A 68 16.86 7.23 -2.97
C ALA A 68 17.07 7.07 -4.47
N SER A 69 17.31 8.18 -5.17
CA SER A 69 17.44 8.18 -6.63
C SER A 69 18.66 7.40 -7.10
N LEU A 70 19.79 7.53 -6.44
CA LEU A 70 21.01 6.82 -6.82
C LEU A 70 20.91 5.32 -6.51
N VAL A 71 20.49 4.97 -5.29
CA VAL A 71 20.42 3.57 -4.87
C VAL A 71 19.34 2.80 -5.63
N THR A 72 18.11 3.33 -5.69
CA THR A 72 17.02 2.63 -6.39
C THR A 72 17.22 2.63 -7.90
N GLY A 73 17.82 3.68 -8.47
CA GLY A 73 18.22 3.71 -9.88
C GLY A 73 19.19 2.59 -10.26
N LEU A 74 20.09 2.21 -9.35
CA LEU A 74 21.05 1.12 -9.57
C LEU A 74 20.47 -0.26 -9.28
N VAL A 75 19.77 -0.42 -8.15
CA VAL A 75 19.38 -1.74 -7.58
C VAL A 75 17.99 -2.18 -8.02
N SER A 76 17.00 -1.28 -8.08
CA SER A 76 15.63 -1.60 -8.49
C SER A 76 15.56 -2.16 -9.91
N GLN A 77 14.59 -3.03 -10.20
CA GLN A 77 14.34 -3.54 -11.55
C GLN A 77 13.32 -2.73 -12.35
N SER A 78 12.52 -1.90 -11.68
CA SER A 78 11.56 -1.05 -12.37
C SER A 78 12.24 0.12 -13.06
N SER A 79 11.82 0.42 -14.29
CA SER A 79 12.27 1.59 -15.06
C SER A 79 11.50 2.87 -14.70
N PHE A 80 10.34 2.73 -14.05
CA PHE A 80 9.44 3.86 -13.83
C PHE A 80 9.39 4.29 -12.37
N LEU A 81 9.68 3.40 -11.42
CA LEU A 81 9.58 3.68 -10.00
C LEU A 81 10.63 4.70 -9.56
N ILE A 82 10.17 5.78 -8.95
CA ILE A 82 11.01 6.82 -8.35
C ILE A 82 10.80 6.80 -6.85
N SER A 83 11.89 6.71 -6.11
CA SER A 83 11.87 6.69 -4.64
C SER A 83 12.33 8.01 -4.06
N GLY A 84 11.97 8.24 -2.80
CA GLY A 84 12.36 9.44 -2.04
C GLY A 84 11.58 9.56 -0.75
N PRO A 85 11.84 10.62 0.02
CA PRO A 85 10.98 11.00 1.14
C PRO A 85 9.56 11.27 0.63
N ASP A 86 8.57 10.80 1.36
CA ASP A 86 7.16 10.95 1.01
C ASP A 86 6.34 11.51 2.18
N ALA A 87 5.40 12.40 1.86
CA ALA A 87 4.55 13.03 2.87
C ALA A 87 3.70 12.01 3.65
N GLY A 88 3.29 10.90 3.01
CA GLY A 88 2.55 9.83 3.67
C GLY A 88 3.33 9.18 4.80
N ILE A 89 4.63 8.92 4.59
CA ILE A 89 5.50 8.38 5.64
C ILE A 89 5.91 9.46 6.63
N GLY A 90 5.89 10.72 6.24
CA GLY A 90 6.17 11.85 7.12
C GLY A 90 5.33 11.81 8.40
N VAL A 91 4.09 11.38 8.31
CA VAL A 91 3.21 11.22 9.50
C VAL A 91 3.79 10.20 10.49
N LEU A 92 4.27 9.06 10.02
CA LEU A 92 4.92 8.06 10.88
C LEU A 92 6.24 8.57 11.44
N VAL A 93 6.99 9.35 10.65
CA VAL A 93 8.24 10.00 11.12
C VAL A 93 7.94 10.97 12.25
N ILE A 94 6.90 11.80 12.15
CA ILE A 94 6.47 12.72 13.23
C ILE A 94 6.17 11.92 14.51
N GLU A 95 5.42 10.84 14.42
CA GLU A 95 5.12 9.97 15.57
C GLU A 95 6.39 9.38 16.21
N ILE A 96 7.33 8.91 15.37
CA ILE A 96 8.62 8.41 15.83
C ILE A 96 9.41 9.51 16.54
N LEU A 97 9.44 10.72 16.00
CA LEU A 97 10.16 11.85 16.59
C LEU A 97 9.57 12.28 17.93
N GLN A 98 8.25 12.31 18.05
CA GLN A 98 7.56 12.64 19.30
C GLN A 98 7.84 11.64 20.42
N LYS A 99 7.87 10.33 20.09
CA LYS A 99 8.09 9.26 21.07
C LYS A 99 9.56 9.00 21.39
N ASN A 100 10.42 9.01 20.39
CA ASN A 100 11.78 8.52 20.49
C ASN A 100 12.86 9.61 20.35
N GLY A 101 12.47 10.81 19.91
CA GLY A 101 13.36 11.93 19.64
C GLY A 101 14.17 11.81 18.35
N LEU A 102 14.76 12.93 17.92
CA LEU A 102 15.51 13.03 16.66
C LEU A 102 16.74 12.11 16.64
N GLN A 103 17.43 11.95 17.78
CA GLN A 103 18.63 11.11 17.89
C GLN A 103 18.38 9.64 17.59
N SER A 104 17.16 9.15 17.82
CA SER A 104 16.78 7.76 17.57
C SER A 104 16.32 7.50 16.12
N LEU A 105 15.98 8.56 15.38
CA LEU A 105 15.46 8.45 14.02
C LEU A 105 16.41 7.64 13.11
N GLY A 106 17.69 7.99 13.11
CA GLY A 106 18.69 7.31 12.28
C GLY A 106 18.77 5.82 12.59
N THR A 107 18.79 5.43 13.88
CA THR A 107 18.80 4.01 14.29
C THR A 107 17.53 3.29 13.84
N ILE A 108 16.36 3.91 13.98
CA ILE A 108 15.08 3.32 13.58
C ILE A 108 15.03 3.11 12.05
N VAL A 109 15.46 4.11 11.27
CA VAL A 109 15.51 4.03 9.79
C VAL A 109 16.54 2.98 9.34
N PHE A 110 17.69 2.90 10.00
CA PHE A 110 18.71 1.89 9.75
C PHE A 110 18.17 0.47 9.97
N LEU A 111 17.55 0.23 11.13
CA LEU A 111 16.95 -1.07 11.44
C LEU A 111 15.80 -1.42 10.48
N ALA A 112 14.97 -0.45 10.14
CA ALA A 112 13.91 -0.64 9.15
C ALA A 112 14.49 -1.05 7.78
N GLY A 113 15.56 -0.38 7.34
CA GLY A 113 16.29 -0.73 6.13
C GLY A 113 16.86 -2.15 6.17
N LEU A 114 17.46 -2.54 7.30
CA LEU A 114 17.98 -3.90 7.51
C LEU A 114 16.85 -4.93 7.42
N MET A 115 15.72 -4.68 8.08
CA MET A 115 14.54 -5.56 8.00
C MET A 115 14.04 -5.69 6.56
N GLN A 116 13.97 -4.60 5.78
CA GLN A 116 13.56 -4.64 4.38
C GLN A 116 14.52 -5.46 3.51
N VAL A 117 15.82 -5.32 3.69
CA VAL A 117 16.83 -6.14 2.99
C VAL A 117 16.65 -7.62 3.32
N LEU A 118 16.50 -7.95 4.60
CA LEU A 118 16.27 -9.34 5.03
C LEU A 118 14.96 -9.90 4.47
N LEU A 119 13.87 -9.14 4.48
CA LEU A 119 12.59 -9.52 3.87
C LEU A 119 12.72 -9.74 2.36
N GLY A 120 13.52 -8.93 1.67
CA GLY A 120 13.79 -9.08 0.25
C GLY A 120 14.54 -10.37 -0.06
N PHE A 121 15.59 -10.71 0.69
CA PHE A 121 16.32 -11.96 0.56
C PHE A 121 15.48 -13.19 0.94
N ALA A 122 14.65 -13.07 1.97
CA ALA A 122 13.71 -14.13 2.37
C ALA A 122 12.54 -14.32 1.39
N SER A 123 12.52 -13.56 0.27
CA SER A 123 11.43 -13.59 -0.71
C SER A 123 10.05 -13.28 -0.09
N ALA A 124 10.03 -12.47 0.96
CA ALA A 124 8.83 -12.15 1.73
C ALA A 124 7.91 -11.15 1.01
N ALA A 125 8.31 -10.56 -0.11
CA ALA A 125 7.46 -9.65 -0.90
C ALA A 125 6.12 -10.28 -1.31
N ARG A 126 6.04 -11.60 -1.42
CA ARG A 126 4.80 -12.34 -1.68
C ARG A 126 3.73 -12.13 -0.60
N TRP A 127 4.11 -11.94 0.65
CA TRP A 127 3.18 -11.72 1.76
C TRP A 127 2.48 -10.36 1.64
N PHE A 128 3.17 -9.35 1.12
CA PHE A 128 2.56 -8.05 0.83
C PHE A 128 1.53 -8.10 -0.32
N LYS A 129 1.61 -9.13 -1.19
CA LYS A 129 0.58 -9.38 -2.21
C LYS A 129 -0.73 -9.92 -1.60
N ALA A 130 -0.65 -10.55 -0.44
CA ALA A 130 -1.80 -11.11 0.27
C ALA A 130 -2.58 -10.08 1.10
N LEU A 131 -2.03 -8.86 1.27
CA LEU A 131 -2.74 -7.78 1.96
C LEU A 131 -4.00 -7.39 1.20
N SER A 132 -5.10 -7.25 1.94
CA SER A 132 -6.37 -6.80 1.38
C SER A 132 -6.24 -5.42 0.73
N PRO A 133 -6.67 -5.24 -0.52
CA PRO A 133 -6.69 -3.92 -1.17
C PRO A 133 -7.48 -2.88 -0.37
N ALA A 134 -8.51 -3.28 0.35
CA ALA A 134 -9.31 -2.38 1.19
C ALA A 134 -8.49 -1.77 2.34
N VAL A 135 -7.61 -2.57 2.98
CA VAL A 135 -6.70 -2.09 4.03
C VAL A 135 -5.67 -1.13 3.47
N ILE A 136 -5.06 -1.47 2.33
CA ILE A 136 -4.05 -0.64 1.67
C ILE A 136 -4.66 0.71 1.26
N ASN A 137 -5.82 0.69 0.61
CA ASN A 137 -6.50 1.91 0.20
C ASN A 137 -6.98 2.73 1.40
N GLY A 138 -7.43 2.07 2.48
CA GLY A 138 -7.78 2.73 3.74
C GLY A 138 -6.56 3.43 4.37
N MET A 139 -5.41 2.76 4.41
CA MET A 139 -4.14 3.33 4.85
C MET A 139 -3.76 4.57 4.03
N LEU A 140 -3.77 4.44 2.70
CA LEU A 140 -3.41 5.55 1.80
C LEU A 140 -4.38 6.73 1.92
N ALA A 141 -5.70 6.47 2.05
CA ALA A 141 -6.69 7.51 2.27
C ALA A 141 -6.50 8.21 3.61
N GLY A 142 -6.27 7.43 4.68
CA GLY A 142 -5.96 7.97 6.01
C GLY A 142 -4.71 8.84 6.00
N MET A 143 -3.63 8.39 5.35
CA MET A 143 -2.41 9.20 5.18
C MET A 143 -2.70 10.50 4.40
N GLY A 144 -3.47 10.42 3.32
CA GLY A 144 -3.84 11.60 2.53
C GLY A 144 -4.62 12.62 3.37
N LEU A 145 -5.55 12.16 4.21
CA LEU A 145 -6.29 13.03 5.14
C LEU A 145 -5.37 13.63 6.21
N LEU A 146 -4.47 12.84 6.79
CA LEU A 146 -3.49 13.33 7.77
C LEU A 146 -2.58 14.41 7.19
N ILE A 147 -2.12 14.24 5.95
CA ILE A 147 -1.35 15.27 5.23
C ILE A 147 -2.18 16.55 5.11
N ILE A 148 -3.43 16.46 4.67
CA ILE A 148 -4.31 17.63 4.52
C ILE A 148 -4.45 18.35 5.86
N PHE A 149 -4.80 17.63 6.93
CA PHE A 149 -5.05 18.24 8.24
C PHE A 149 -3.78 18.88 8.84
N THR A 150 -2.63 18.20 8.74
CA THR A 150 -1.37 18.70 9.25
C THR A 150 -0.86 19.91 8.48
N GLN A 151 -0.87 19.84 7.14
CA GLN A 151 -0.35 20.90 6.29
C GLN A 151 -1.27 22.13 6.25
N PHE A 152 -2.55 21.97 6.58
CA PHE A 152 -3.50 23.06 6.68
C PHE A 152 -3.06 24.12 7.71
N HIS A 153 -2.54 23.71 8.85
CA HIS A 153 -2.00 24.63 9.87
C HIS A 153 -0.82 25.43 9.31
N ILE A 154 0.14 24.77 8.65
CA ILE A 154 1.31 25.44 8.08
C ILE A 154 0.93 26.40 6.93
N MET A 155 -0.13 26.11 6.18
CA MET A 155 -0.68 27.03 5.16
C MET A 155 -1.11 28.38 5.76
N LEU A 156 -1.50 28.38 7.02
CA LEU A 156 -1.96 29.55 7.77
C LEU A 156 -0.87 30.08 8.73
N ASP A 157 0.39 29.68 8.52
CA ASP A 157 1.56 30.01 9.36
C ASP A 157 1.38 29.63 10.85
N ASP A 158 0.58 28.58 11.12
CA ASP A 158 0.38 27.98 12.44
C ASP A 158 1.17 26.66 12.55
N THR A 159 1.46 26.25 13.78
CA THR A 159 2.17 24.99 14.06
C THR A 159 1.22 23.79 14.05
N PRO A 160 1.56 22.68 13.39
CA PRO A 160 0.79 21.45 13.45
C PRO A 160 0.69 20.91 14.87
N LYS A 161 -0.42 20.25 15.18
CA LYS A 161 -0.67 19.63 16.49
C LYS A 161 -0.18 18.18 16.50
N GLU A 162 -0.10 17.60 17.71
CA GLU A 162 0.51 16.30 17.96
C GLU A 162 -0.23 15.11 17.32
N SER A 163 -1.53 15.22 17.05
CA SER A 163 -2.33 14.13 16.48
C SER A 163 -3.16 14.56 15.28
N GLY A 164 -3.46 13.61 14.38
CA GLY A 164 -4.30 13.85 13.22
C GLY A 164 -5.70 14.33 13.58
N LEU A 165 -6.28 13.75 14.63
CA LEU A 165 -7.60 14.16 15.14
C LEU A 165 -7.58 15.60 15.66
N LEU A 166 -6.56 15.99 16.44
CA LEU A 166 -6.41 17.36 16.93
C LEU A 166 -6.21 18.36 15.78
N ASN A 167 -5.40 18.02 14.79
CA ASN A 167 -5.24 18.84 13.60
C ASN A 167 -6.58 19.07 12.89
N MET A 168 -7.42 18.03 12.77
CA MET A 168 -8.75 18.14 12.14
C MET A 168 -9.69 19.02 12.99
N VAL A 169 -9.77 18.78 14.29
CA VAL A 169 -10.72 19.47 15.18
C VAL A 169 -10.35 20.95 15.38
N LEU A 170 -9.06 21.28 15.38
CA LEU A 170 -8.57 22.65 15.61
C LEU A 170 -8.44 23.48 14.34
N MET A 171 -8.77 22.95 13.15
CA MET A 171 -8.81 23.74 11.90
C MET A 171 -9.66 25.03 12.02
N PRO A 172 -10.89 25.03 12.61
CA PRO A 172 -11.68 26.23 12.77
C PRO A 172 -11.00 27.27 13.67
N GLU A 173 -10.32 26.83 14.74
CA GLU A 173 -9.56 27.72 15.63
C GLU A 173 -8.39 28.39 14.89
N THR A 174 -7.66 27.64 14.07
CA THR A 174 -6.56 28.17 13.26
C THR A 174 -7.07 29.21 12.24
N ILE A 175 -8.22 28.95 11.60
CA ILE A 175 -8.86 29.94 10.73
C ILE A 175 -9.22 31.20 11.52
N PHE A 176 -9.84 31.05 12.69
CA PHE A 176 -10.22 32.18 13.54
C PHE A 176 -9.01 32.99 13.98
N LYS A 177 -7.92 32.35 14.42
CA LYS A 177 -6.65 33.02 14.74
C LYS A 177 -6.08 33.78 13.55
N CYS A 178 -6.07 33.19 12.36
CA CYS A 178 -5.60 33.84 11.14
C CYS A 178 -6.43 35.11 10.81
N LEU A 179 -7.75 35.04 10.94
CA LEU A 179 -8.65 36.16 10.64
C LEU A 179 -8.60 37.27 11.69
N THR A 180 -8.36 36.92 12.97
CA THR A 180 -8.35 37.85 14.09
C THR A 180 -6.97 38.37 14.47
N ALA A 181 -5.91 37.95 13.76
CA ALA A 181 -4.55 38.42 13.98
C ALA A 181 -4.46 39.94 13.76
N THR A 182 -4.48 40.69 14.85
CA THR A 182 -4.33 42.16 14.86
C THR A 182 -2.89 42.53 15.08
N GLY A 183 -2.26 43.19 14.10
CA GLY A 183 -0.87 43.66 14.20
C GLY A 183 0.16 42.73 13.50
N ASP A 184 -0.14 41.49 13.26
CA ASP A 184 0.70 40.57 12.45
C ASP A 184 -0.08 40.11 11.21
N THR A 185 0.37 40.54 10.04
CA THR A 185 -0.25 40.20 8.75
C THR A 185 0.33 38.94 8.12
N ALA A 186 1.35 38.32 8.71
CA ALA A 186 2.01 37.15 8.16
C ALA A 186 1.08 35.94 7.97
N PRO A 187 0.20 35.55 8.93
CA PRO A 187 -0.73 34.43 8.73
C PRO A 187 -1.72 34.67 7.60
N GLN A 188 -2.22 35.90 7.45
CA GLN A 188 -3.18 36.28 6.41
C GLN A 188 -2.53 36.24 5.01
N ILE A 189 -1.30 36.72 4.91
CA ILE A 189 -0.53 36.70 3.65
C ILE A 189 -0.16 35.24 3.30
N ALA A 190 0.24 34.43 4.28
CA ALA A 190 0.52 33.01 4.10
C ALA A 190 -0.72 32.25 3.60
N ALA A 191 -1.89 32.54 4.19
CA ALA A 191 -3.18 32.00 3.76
C ALA A 191 -3.50 32.36 2.29
N LEU A 192 -3.35 33.63 1.93
CA LEU A 192 -3.58 34.09 0.56
C LEU A 192 -2.62 33.43 -0.43
N LEU A 193 -1.31 33.38 -0.12
CA LEU A 193 -0.33 32.68 -0.95
C LEU A 193 -0.68 31.21 -1.13
N SER A 194 -1.12 30.54 -0.08
CA SER A 194 -1.55 29.15 -0.11
C SER A 194 -2.76 28.94 -1.02
N ILE A 195 -3.79 29.79 -0.89
CA ILE A 195 -4.98 29.74 -1.74
C ILE A 195 -4.62 29.99 -3.21
N PHE A 196 -3.81 31.01 -3.49
CA PHE A 196 -3.37 31.29 -4.85
C PHE A 196 -2.51 30.15 -5.40
N THR A 197 -1.68 29.50 -4.58
CA THR A 197 -0.91 28.31 -4.98
C THR A 197 -1.83 27.19 -5.47
N ILE A 198 -2.89 26.90 -4.72
CA ILE A 198 -3.89 25.88 -5.13
C ILE A 198 -4.61 26.31 -6.40
N ILE A 199 -5.03 27.57 -6.50
CA ILE A 199 -5.72 28.11 -7.68
C ILE A 199 -4.82 27.99 -8.92
N VAL A 200 -3.57 28.45 -8.86
CA VAL A 200 -2.63 28.37 -9.98
C VAL A 200 -2.38 26.93 -10.39
N ALA A 201 -2.19 26.03 -9.41
CA ALA A 201 -2.00 24.61 -9.69
C ALA A 201 -3.21 23.96 -10.36
N CYS A 202 -4.44 24.34 -9.95
CA CYS A 202 -5.68 23.84 -10.54
C CYS A 202 -5.93 24.45 -11.94
N LEU A 203 -5.73 25.74 -12.12
CA LEU A 203 -5.85 26.39 -13.42
C LEU A 203 -4.86 25.80 -14.43
N TRP A 204 -3.60 25.61 -14.04
CA TRP A 204 -2.61 24.97 -14.89
C TRP A 204 -3.03 23.55 -15.28
N ALA A 205 -3.52 22.76 -14.35
CA ALA A 205 -3.95 21.39 -14.63
C ALA A 205 -5.12 21.30 -15.63
N ASN A 206 -6.05 22.27 -15.61
CA ASN A 206 -7.28 22.22 -16.39
C ASN A 206 -7.16 22.95 -17.74
N PHE A 207 -6.48 24.10 -17.79
CA PHE A 207 -6.48 24.99 -18.94
C PHE A 207 -5.20 24.94 -19.78
N THR A 208 -4.16 24.22 -19.33
CA THR A 208 -2.88 24.16 -20.06
C THR A 208 -3.00 23.33 -21.34
N PRO A 209 -2.51 23.84 -22.48
CA PRO A 209 -2.49 23.13 -23.74
C PRO A 209 -1.60 21.85 -23.65
N PRO A 210 -1.88 20.81 -24.47
CA PRO A 210 -1.20 19.50 -24.37
C PRO A 210 0.32 19.56 -24.40
N LYS A 211 0.91 20.51 -25.14
CA LYS A 211 2.36 20.70 -25.25
C LYS A 211 3.02 21.12 -23.93
N LEU A 212 2.33 21.93 -23.13
CA LEU A 212 2.83 22.46 -21.86
C LEU A 212 2.43 21.60 -20.64
N ARG A 213 1.55 20.61 -20.82
CA ARG A 213 1.14 19.67 -19.74
C ARG A 213 2.30 18.82 -19.19
N ARG A 214 3.44 18.81 -19.91
CA ARG A 214 4.67 18.17 -19.39
C ARG A 214 5.23 18.88 -18.15
N VAL A 215 4.96 20.19 -18.01
CA VAL A 215 5.38 20.95 -16.83
C VAL A 215 4.39 20.68 -15.70
N PRO A 216 4.85 20.13 -14.56
CA PRO A 216 4.00 19.81 -13.42
C PRO A 216 3.32 21.06 -12.84
N ASN A 217 2.04 20.97 -12.56
CA ASN A 217 1.28 22.08 -12.00
C ASN A 217 1.78 22.53 -10.62
N ALA A 218 2.28 21.59 -9.78
CA ALA A 218 2.89 21.93 -8.50
C ALA A 218 4.14 22.81 -8.68
N LEU A 219 4.98 22.50 -9.67
CA LEU A 219 6.16 23.30 -9.98
C LEU A 219 5.77 24.72 -10.41
N VAL A 220 4.82 24.84 -11.33
CA VAL A 220 4.37 26.17 -11.80
C VAL A 220 3.84 27.01 -10.65
N ALA A 221 3.04 26.41 -9.77
CA ALA A 221 2.51 27.07 -8.59
C ALA A 221 3.63 27.50 -7.63
N ILE A 222 4.58 26.61 -7.33
CA ILE A 222 5.71 26.92 -6.45
C ILE A 222 6.53 28.06 -7.02
N VAL A 223 6.95 27.97 -8.27
CA VAL A 223 7.82 28.98 -8.90
C VAL A 223 7.13 30.34 -9.00
N SER A 224 5.86 30.36 -9.47
CA SER A 224 5.13 31.62 -9.64
C SER A 224 4.86 32.33 -8.31
N LEU A 225 4.39 31.59 -7.30
CA LEU A 225 4.07 32.21 -6.00
C LEU A 225 5.33 32.53 -5.18
N SER A 226 6.41 31.75 -5.30
CA SER A 226 7.70 32.11 -4.71
C SER A 226 8.29 33.37 -5.36
N ALA A 227 8.16 33.52 -6.69
CA ALA A 227 8.58 34.72 -7.39
C ALA A 227 7.78 35.96 -6.93
N VAL A 228 6.46 35.83 -6.76
CA VAL A 228 5.60 36.90 -6.20
C VAL A 228 6.02 37.24 -4.78
N ALA A 229 6.20 36.25 -3.91
CA ALA A 229 6.61 36.47 -2.52
C ALA A 229 7.97 37.17 -2.41
N CYS A 230 8.92 36.77 -3.23
CA CYS A 230 10.26 37.36 -3.29
C CYS A 230 10.23 38.79 -3.86
N PHE A 231 9.48 39.02 -4.94
CA PHE A 231 9.38 40.34 -5.60
C PHE A 231 8.76 41.40 -4.68
N PHE A 232 7.73 41.04 -3.91
CA PHE A 232 7.07 41.94 -2.97
C PHE A 232 7.66 41.90 -1.57
N ASN A 233 8.72 41.14 -1.33
CA ASN A 233 9.32 40.93 0.01
C ASN A 233 8.27 40.65 1.09
N LEU A 234 7.37 39.68 0.81
CA LEU A 234 6.25 39.39 1.70
C LEU A 234 6.73 38.86 3.05
N PRO A 235 6.14 39.33 4.18
CA PRO A 235 6.51 38.90 5.52
C PRO A 235 5.91 37.53 5.85
N VAL A 236 6.48 36.48 5.27
CA VAL A 236 6.07 35.08 5.48
C VAL A 236 7.28 34.22 5.79
N SER A 237 7.04 33.07 6.38
CA SER A 237 8.11 32.10 6.69
C SER A 237 8.65 31.48 5.41
N TYR A 238 9.97 31.53 5.21
CA TYR A 238 10.69 30.92 4.08
C TYR A 238 11.44 29.67 4.49
N VAL A 239 11.77 28.85 3.50
CA VAL A 239 12.62 27.67 3.71
C VAL A 239 13.99 28.09 4.20
N THR A 240 14.39 27.55 5.33
CA THR A 240 15.74 27.72 5.86
C THR A 240 16.63 26.56 5.44
N LEU A 241 17.77 26.87 4.82
CA LEU A 241 18.82 25.89 4.53
C LEU A 241 20.05 26.22 5.37
N PRO A 242 20.71 25.21 5.94
CA PRO A 242 21.98 25.43 6.64
C PRO A 242 23.06 25.89 5.65
N LYS A 243 24.12 26.49 6.17
CA LYS A 243 25.27 26.94 5.35
C LYS A 243 25.99 25.78 4.67
N ALA A 244 26.01 24.61 5.34
CA ALA A 244 26.52 23.37 4.77
C ALA A 244 25.47 22.27 4.92
N LEU A 245 25.22 21.49 3.87
CA LEU A 245 24.26 20.37 3.86
C LEU A 245 24.59 19.28 4.89
N THR A 246 25.82 19.26 5.38
CA THR A 246 26.30 18.29 6.38
C THR A 246 26.27 18.80 7.80
N GLU A 247 25.83 20.06 8.03
CA GLU A 247 25.92 20.71 9.34
C GLU A 247 25.11 19.97 10.42
N ASN A 248 23.93 19.48 10.06
CA ASN A 248 23.05 18.73 10.99
C ASN A 248 23.08 17.21 10.73
N VAL A 249 23.85 16.73 9.76
CA VAL A 249 23.97 15.31 9.46
C VAL A 249 24.85 14.66 10.51
N ALA A 250 24.23 13.92 11.42
CA ALA A 250 24.95 13.13 12.41
C ALA A 250 25.16 11.73 11.87
N ILE A 251 26.39 11.41 11.46
CA ILE A 251 26.72 10.02 11.14
C ILE A 251 26.48 9.17 12.39
N LEU A 252 25.70 8.12 12.23
CA LEU A 252 25.34 7.22 13.31
C LEU A 252 26.61 6.62 13.95
N SER A 253 26.83 6.98 15.22
CA SER A 253 27.92 6.41 16.01
C SER A 253 27.50 5.02 16.53
N PHE A 254 28.45 4.09 16.63
CA PHE A 254 28.21 2.78 17.25
C PHE A 254 27.66 2.91 18.68
N SER A 255 28.10 3.89 19.43
CA SER A 255 27.60 4.15 20.78
C SER A 255 26.13 4.58 20.79
N SER A 256 25.69 5.41 19.85
CA SER A 256 24.30 5.85 19.74
C SER A 256 23.37 4.71 19.26
N ILE A 257 23.84 3.86 18.36
CA ILE A 257 23.13 2.65 17.97
C ILE A 257 22.93 1.76 19.20
N PHE A 258 23.99 1.44 19.92
CA PHE A 258 23.94 0.55 21.07
C PHE A 258 23.04 1.07 22.19
N ALA A 259 23.10 2.36 22.48
CA ALA A 259 22.23 3.00 23.46
C ALA A 259 20.74 2.96 23.03
N SER A 260 20.50 3.13 21.75
CA SER A 260 19.13 3.07 21.18
C SER A 260 18.58 1.65 21.19
N LEU A 261 19.40 0.63 20.90
CA LEU A 261 18.99 -0.79 20.88
C LEU A 261 18.55 -1.33 22.25
N GLN A 262 18.86 -0.63 23.35
CA GLN A 262 18.38 -1.03 24.68
C GLN A 262 16.89 -0.70 24.89
N LYS A 263 16.30 0.10 24.05
CA LYS A 263 14.89 0.52 24.15
C LYS A 263 14.00 -0.39 23.28
N PRO A 264 13.07 -1.17 23.84
CA PRO A 264 12.20 -2.07 23.05
C PRO A 264 11.32 -1.34 22.03
N ASP A 265 10.93 -0.09 22.32
CA ASP A 265 10.09 0.72 21.44
C ASP A 265 10.73 1.00 20.08
N ILE A 266 12.07 1.01 20.02
CA ILE A 266 12.82 1.22 18.77
C ILE A 266 12.62 0.07 17.78
N TYR A 267 12.59 -1.17 18.26
CA TYR A 267 12.36 -2.34 17.40
C TYR A 267 10.95 -2.32 16.81
N LEU A 268 9.96 -1.94 17.63
CA LEU A 268 8.58 -1.81 17.16
C LEU A 268 8.47 -0.70 16.12
N ALA A 269 9.03 0.48 16.39
CA ALA A 269 9.03 1.61 15.46
C ALA A 269 9.75 1.26 14.15
N ALA A 270 10.88 0.55 14.21
CA ALA A 270 11.60 0.10 13.02
C ALA A 270 10.81 -0.93 12.21
N ALA A 271 10.16 -1.89 12.87
CA ALA A 271 9.30 -2.88 12.20
C ALA A 271 8.10 -2.22 11.52
N MET A 272 7.45 -1.26 12.20
CA MET A 272 6.37 -0.46 11.64
C MET A 272 6.81 0.30 10.39
N LEU A 273 7.95 1.01 10.50
CA LEU A 273 8.50 1.78 9.39
C LEU A 273 8.85 0.86 8.22
N ALA A 274 9.51 -0.27 8.47
CA ALA A 274 9.84 -1.28 7.46
C ALA A 274 8.59 -1.80 6.75
N PHE A 275 7.53 -2.11 7.50
CA PHE A 275 6.28 -2.61 6.95
C PHE A 275 5.60 -1.57 6.06
N VAL A 276 5.42 -0.33 6.55
CA VAL A 276 4.73 0.73 5.81
C VAL A 276 5.53 1.12 4.56
N CYS A 277 6.85 1.30 4.68
CA CYS A 277 7.72 1.60 3.54
C CYS A 277 7.68 0.50 2.48
N SER A 278 7.68 -0.78 2.90
CA SER A 278 7.59 -1.91 1.98
C SER A 278 6.23 -1.98 1.29
N ALA A 279 5.13 -1.86 2.05
CA ALA A 279 3.78 -1.88 1.52
C ALA A 279 3.57 -0.76 0.50
N GLN A 280 3.91 0.47 0.83
CA GLN A 280 3.75 1.63 -0.05
C GLN A 280 4.60 1.51 -1.32
N SER A 281 5.86 1.09 -1.21
CA SER A 281 6.74 0.91 -2.38
C SER A 281 6.22 -0.18 -3.33
N LEU A 282 5.75 -1.32 -2.80
CA LEU A 282 5.22 -2.40 -3.62
C LEU A 282 3.86 -2.06 -4.24
N VAL A 283 3.02 -1.28 -3.57
CA VAL A 283 1.77 -0.75 -4.14
C VAL A 283 2.08 0.23 -5.27
N THR A 284 3.02 1.15 -5.05
CA THR A 284 3.48 2.10 -6.08
C THR A 284 4.05 1.37 -7.29
N LEU A 285 4.87 0.35 -7.09
CA LEU A 285 5.41 -0.48 -8.17
C LEU A 285 4.29 -1.08 -9.02
N ARG A 286 3.27 -1.65 -8.39
CA ARG A 286 2.12 -2.24 -9.12
C ARG A 286 1.35 -1.20 -9.93
N ALA A 287 1.18 0.00 -9.39
CA ALA A 287 0.43 1.06 -10.04
C ALA A 287 1.16 1.63 -11.27
N VAL A 288 2.49 1.77 -11.21
CA VAL A 288 3.27 2.45 -12.28
C VAL A 288 3.89 1.47 -13.27
N ASP A 289 4.23 0.26 -12.83
CA ASP A 289 4.91 -0.78 -13.63
C ASP A 289 4.24 -2.15 -13.44
N PRO A 290 3.00 -2.33 -13.98
CA PRO A 290 2.25 -3.57 -13.80
C PRO A 290 2.97 -4.80 -14.39
N ASP A 291 3.73 -4.63 -15.47
CA ASP A 291 4.43 -5.73 -16.14
C ASP A 291 5.63 -6.22 -15.31
N ALA A 292 6.45 -5.30 -14.81
CA ALA A 292 7.50 -5.64 -13.84
C ALA A 292 6.91 -6.26 -12.57
N SER A 293 5.76 -5.78 -12.13
CA SER A 293 5.05 -6.26 -10.95
C SER A 293 4.51 -7.70 -11.07
N ARG A 294 4.37 -8.27 -12.26
CA ARG A 294 4.00 -9.70 -12.42
C ARG A 294 5.10 -10.63 -11.93
N ARG A 295 6.35 -10.21 -11.95
CA ARG A 295 7.53 -11.01 -11.57
C ARG A 295 7.77 -10.88 -10.05
N ASN A 296 7.77 -12.00 -9.31
CA ASN A 296 8.07 -12.00 -7.87
C ASN A 296 9.48 -11.49 -7.56
N GLN A 297 10.43 -11.77 -8.44
CA GLN A 297 11.81 -11.33 -8.30
C GLN A 297 11.92 -9.80 -8.29
N THR A 298 11.11 -9.09 -9.10
CA THR A 298 11.08 -7.63 -9.12
C THR A 298 10.64 -7.04 -7.78
N HIS A 299 9.64 -7.65 -7.13
CA HIS A 299 9.19 -7.20 -5.80
C HIS A 299 10.26 -7.40 -4.73
N ASN A 300 10.95 -8.54 -4.73
CA ASN A 300 12.02 -8.80 -3.76
C ASN A 300 13.20 -7.86 -3.97
N ARG A 301 13.60 -7.63 -5.22
CA ARG A 301 14.66 -6.65 -5.54
C ARG A 301 14.25 -5.23 -5.17
N GLU A 302 12.98 -4.87 -5.29
CA GLU A 302 12.50 -3.57 -4.83
C GLU A 302 12.63 -3.43 -3.31
N LEU A 303 12.25 -4.45 -2.52
CA LEU A 303 12.46 -4.43 -1.07
C LEU A 303 13.94 -4.27 -0.71
N ILE A 304 14.84 -4.96 -1.43
CA ILE A 304 16.29 -4.83 -1.21
C ILE A 304 16.76 -3.40 -1.57
N ALA A 305 16.29 -2.84 -2.68
CA ALA A 305 16.67 -1.50 -3.11
C ALA A 305 16.24 -0.44 -2.10
N GLN A 306 14.97 -0.50 -1.65
CA GLN A 306 14.44 0.38 -0.61
C GLN A 306 15.18 0.18 0.71
N GLY A 307 15.45 -1.07 1.09
CA GLY A 307 16.18 -1.41 2.30
C GLY A 307 17.62 -0.86 2.30
N ILE A 308 18.37 -1.00 1.20
CA ILE A 308 19.71 -0.42 1.07
C ILE A 308 19.65 1.11 1.17
N GLY A 309 18.68 1.73 0.50
CA GLY A 309 18.48 3.17 0.60
C GLY A 309 18.17 3.62 2.03
N ASN A 310 17.28 2.91 2.73
CA ASN A 310 16.96 3.21 4.13
C ASN A 310 18.12 2.93 5.09
N LEU A 311 18.94 1.90 4.83
CA LEU A 311 20.19 1.71 5.58
C LEU A 311 21.11 2.92 5.48
N LEU A 312 21.32 3.46 4.27
CA LEU A 312 22.16 4.63 4.05
C LEU A 312 21.55 5.90 4.65
N CYS A 313 20.25 6.10 4.49
CA CYS A 313 19.54 7.21 5.13
C CYS A 313 19.65 7.14 6.66
N GLY A 314 19.47 5.94 7.22
CA GLY A 314 19.64 5.70 8.66
C GLY A 314 21.04 5.99 9.15
N LEU A 315 22.08 5.53 8.44
CA LEU A 315 23.49 5.82 8.76
C LEU A 315 23.79 7.33 8.81
N LEU A 316 23.14 8.11 7.95
CA LEU A 316 23.28 9.57 7.91
C LEU A 316 22.26 10.30 8.79
N GLY A 317 21.42 9.56 9.54
CA GLY A 317 20.41 10.14 10.42
C GLY A 317 19.29 10.90 9.69
N THR A 318 19.06 10.62 8.42
CA THR A 318 18.10 11.34 7.57
C THR A 318 16.75 10.65 7.45
N LEU A 319 15.83 11.21 6.62
CA LEU A 319 14.48 10.68 6.45
C LEU A 319 14.45 9.32 5.76
N PRO A 320 13.49 8.45 6.09
CA PRO A 320 13.26 7.22 5.35
C PRO A 320 12.78 7.48 3.93
N ILE A 321 13.06 6.52 3.03
CA ILE A 321 12.67 6.57 1.63
C ILE A 321 11.69 5.48 1.27
N VAL A 322 10.85 5.78 0.29
CA VAL A 322 9.86 4.85 -0.29
C VAL A 322 9.65 5.13 -1.77
N GLY A 323 9.00 4.19 -2.46
CA GLY A 323 8.49 4.43 -3.80
C GLY A 323 7.36 5.46 -3.80
N VAL A 324 7.53 6.58 -4.50
CA VAL A 324 6.59 7.72 -4.51
C VAL A 324 5.73 7.68 -5.77
N LEU A 325 4.42 7.49 -5.61
CA LEU A 325 3.48 7.32 -6.73
C LEU A 325 3.47 8.53 -7.68
N LEU A 326 3.38 9.75 -7.13
CA LEU A 326 3.30 10.97 -7.92
C LEU A 326 4.53 11.17 -8.82
N ARG A 327 5.73 10.97 -8.26
CA ARG A 327 7.00 11.11 -8.99
C ARG A 327 7.16 10.00 -10.04
N SER A 328 6.79 8.78 -9.69
CA SER A 328 6.83 7.63 -10.59
C SER A 328 5.86 7.78 -11.77
N ALA A 329 4.65 8.26 -11.49
CA ALA A 329 3.68 8.59 -12.53
C ALA A 329 4.18 9.73 -13.45
N ALA A 330 4.77 10.78 -12.89
CA ALA A 330 5.37 11.87 -13.66
C ALA A 330 6.51 11.35 -14.54
N ASN A 331 7.38 10.48 -14.02
CA ASN A 331 8.46 9.85 -14.81
C ASN A 331 7.91 9.11 -16.03
N LYS A 332 6.91 8.27 -15.83
CA LYS A 332 6.25 7.51 -16.90
C LYS A 332 5.54 8.42 -17.92
N GLN A 333 4.80 9.44 -17.45
CA GLN A 333 4.07 10.39 -18.31
C GLN A 333 5.02 11.25 -19.18
N ASN A 334 6.23 11.52 -18.69
CA ASN A 334 7.24 12.25 -19.45
C ASN A 334 8.06 11.34 -20.39
N GLY A 335 7.64 10.08 -20.57
CA GLY A 335 8.17 9.18 -21.58
C GLY A 335 9.48 8.49 -21.17
N ALA A 336 9.74 8.35 -19.88
CA ALA A 336 10.87 7.54 -19.42
C ALA A 336 10.77 6.12 -20.00
N THR A 337 11.90 5.61 -20.50
CA THR A 337 11.98 4.27 -21.10
C THR A 337 12.92 3.34 -20.34
N CYS A 338 13.71 3.87 -19.42
CA CYS A 338 14.72 3.12 -18.67
C CYS A 338 15.00 3.81 -17.32
N LYS A 339 15.98 3.30 -16.57
CA LYS A 339 16.39 3.82 -15.25
C LYS A 339 17.21 5.12 -15.28
N THR A 340 17.70 5.52 -16.45
CA THR A 340 18.56 6.72 -16.61
C THR A 340 17.92 7.99 -16.03
N PRO A 341 16.61 8.28 -16.19
CA PRO A 341 15.99 9.45 -15.57
C PRO A 341 16.13 9.47 -14.04
N ASN A 342 16.01 8.33 -13.38
CA ASN A 342 16.14 8.25 -11.92
C ASN A 342 17.57 8.57 -11.45
N LEU A 343 18.59 7.99 -12.09
CA LEU A 343 19.99 8.25 -11.77
C LEU A 343 20.38 9.70 -12.07
N LEU A 344 20.00 10.19 -13.26
CA LEU A 344 20.31 11.55 -13.69
C LEU A 344 19.63 12.58 -12.77
N HIS A 345 18.39 12.37 -12.37
CA HIS A 345 17.66 13.21 -11.43
C HIS A 345 18.39 13.30 -10.08
N GLY A 346 18.87 12.18 -9.53
CA GLY A 346 19.66 12.19 -8.29
C GLY A 346 20.95 13.00 -8.41
N THR A 347 21.67 12.81 -9.52
CA THR A 347 22.90 13.57 -9.81
C THR A 347 22.62 15.07 -9.98
N LEU A 348 21.54 15.40 -10.72
CA LEU A 348 21.13 16.80 -10.92
C LEU A 348 20.68 17.46 -9.62
N MET A 349 20.09 16.74 -8.68
CA MET A 349 19.81 17.27 -7.34
C MET A 349 21.06 17.71 -6.62
N VAL A 350 22.11 16.89 -6.63
CA VAL A 350 23.40 17.27 -6.03
C VAL A 350 23.94 18.54 -6.67
N VAL A 351 23.96 18.61 -8.00
CA VAL A 351 24.42 19.78 -8.74
C VAL A 351 23.59 21.03 -8.43
N ALA A 352 22.26 20.90 -8.42
CA ALA A 352 21.37 22.04 -8.16
C ALA A 352 21.57 22.64 -6.76
N ILE A 353 21.79 21.80 -5.75
CA ILE A 353 22.00 22.24 -4.37
C ILE A 353 23.35 22.93 -4.21
N LEU A 354 24.39 22.43 -4.87
CA LEU A 354 25.72 23.03 -4.81
C LEU A 354 25.79 24.33 -5.62
N ALA A 355 25.05 24.42 -6.73
CA ALA A 355 25.12 25.55 -7.63
C ALA A 355 24.20 26.73 -7.25
N VAL A 356 22.97 26.43 -6.72
CA VAL A 356 21.93 27.46 -6.54
C VAL A 356 21.14 27.26 -5.23
N PRO A 357 21.77 27.27 -4.04
CA PRO A 357 21.05 27.08 -2.76
C PRO A 357 20.06 28.20 -2.47
N GLY A 358 20.34 29.44 -2.88
CA GLY A 358 19.47 30.59 -2.69
C GLY A 358 18.09 30.46 -3.36
N LEU A 359 17.97 29.65 -4.42
CA LEU A 359 16.68 29.42 -5.09
C LEU A 359 15.70 28.67 -4.18
N LEU A 360 16.19 27.76 -3.33
CA LEU A 360 15.35 27.02 -2.40
C LEU A 360 14.95 27.90 -1.19
N GLN A 361 15.85 28.78 -0.77
CA GLN A 361 15.59 29.71 0.36
C GLN A 361 14.56 30.79 0.02
N SER A 362 14.27 31.00 -1.26
CA SER A 362 13.22 31.94 -1.69
C SER A 362 11.81 31.33 -1.74
N ILE A 363 11.64 30.06 -1.34
CA ILE A 363 10.34 29.39 -1.36
C ILE A 363 9.63 29.58 -0.02
N PRO A 364 8.43 30.16 0.05
CA PRO A 364 7.63 30.25 1.28
C PRO A 364 7.16 28.86 1.74
N THR A 365 7.18 28.59 3.03
CA THR A 365 6.72 27.34 3.64
C THR A 365 5.23 27.10 3.37
N SER A 366 4.41 28.16 3.38
CA SER A 366 2.98 28.12 3.06
C SER A 366 2.70 27.63 1.64
N VAL A 367 3.53 28.02 0.66
CA VAL A 367 3.44 27.54 -0.74
C VAL A 367 3.73 26.05 -0.84
N LEU A 368 4.76 25.57 -0.13
CA LEU A 368 5.06 24.13 -0.08
C LEU A 368 3.93 23.34 0.57
N SER A 369 3.41 23.83 1.69
CA SER A 369 2.31 23.17 2.41
C SER A 369 1.03 23.12 1.58
N ALA A 370 0.70 24.19 0.85
CA ALA A 370 -0.42 24.19 -0.09
C ALA A 370 -0.27 23.12 -1.19
N THR A 371 0.94 22.92 -1.70
CA THR A 371 1.19 21.84 -2.67
C THR A 371 1.09 20.45 -2.06
N LEU A 372 1.51 20.26 -0.81
CA LEU A 372 1.34 19.00 -0.08
C LEU A 372 -0.14 18.71 0.22
N VAL A 373 -0.95 19.72 0.58
CA VAL A 373 -2.42 19.57 0.70
C VAL A 373 -3.04 19.13 -0.63
N LEU A 374 -2.61 19.70 -1.74
CA LEU A 374 -3.09 19.29 -3.06
C LEU A 374 -2.69 17.84 -3.40
N ILE A 375 -1.51 17.38 -2.98
CA ILE A 375 -1.07 15.98 -3.11
C ILE A 375 -1.95 15.07 -2.25
N GLY A 376 -2.18 15.42 -0.98
CA GLY A 376 -3.07 14.68 -0.09
C GLY A 376 -4.49 14.56 -0.65
N TYR A 377 -5.04 15.66 -1.17
CA TYR A 377 -6.35 15.66 -1.83
C TYR A 377 -6.40 14.73 -3.05
N ARG A 378 -5.39 14.76 -3.91
CA ARG A 378 -5.32 13.86 -5.08
C ARG A 378 -5.22 12.40 -4.67
N MET A 379 -4.45 12.11 -3.63
CA MET A 379 -4.30 10.77 -3.08
C MET A 379 -5.65 10.22 -2.61
N VAL A 380 -6.38 11.00 -1.80
CA VAL A 380 -7.73 10.67 -1.33
C VAL A 380 -8.71 10.52 -2.49
N SER A 381 -8.72 11.48 -3.41
CA SER A 381 -9.62 11.49 -4.57
C SER A 381 -9.40 10.29 -5.52
N GLU A 382 -8.16 9.89 -5.74
CA GLU A 382 -7.83 8.72 -6.56
C GLU A 382 -8.32 7.42 -5.92
N ILE A 383 -8.15 7.30 -4.60
CA ILE A 383 -8.62 6.15 -3.84
C ILE A 383 -10.15 6.06 -3.87
N PHE A 384 -10.85 7.18 -3.70
CA PHE A 384 -12.32 7.21 -3.83
C PHE A 384 -12.82 6.77 -5.21
N ARG A 385 -12.04 6.94 -6.26
CA ARG A 385 -12.35 6.39 -7.60
C ARG A 385 -12.16 4.88 -7.67
N GLN A 386 -11.13 4.36 -7.00
CA GLN A 386 -10.81 2.93 -7.01
C GLN A 386 -11.80 2.09 -6.20
N ILE A 387 -12.34 2.62 -5.09
CA ILE A 387 -13.26 1.90 -4.21
C ILE A 387 -14.71 1.83 -4.72
N LYS A 388 -15.03 2.47 -5.83
CA LYS A 388 -16.40 2.43 -6.41
C LYS A 388 -16.91 1.01 -6.72
N GLY A 389 -16.01 0.04 -6.84
CA GLY A 389 -16.33 -1.38 -7.06
C GLY A 389 -16.30 -2.24 -5.80
N TYR A 390 -16.12 -1.64 -4.60
CA TYR A 390 -16.07 -2.41 -3.38
C TYR A 390 -17.47 -2.81 -2.91
N GLU A 391 -17.63 -4.07 -2.52
CA GLU A 391 -18.81 -4.56 -1.85
C GLU A 391 -18.85 -4.11 -0.38
N GLY A 392 -20.03 -4.13 0.26
CA GLY A 392 -20.25 -3.54 1.58
C GLY A 392 -19.21 -3.90 2.65
N GLY A 393 -18.75 -5.15 2.71
CA GLY A 393 -17.74 -5.57 3.67
C GLY A 393 -16.34 -5.00 3.41
N GLU A 394 -15.95 -4.82 2.15
CA GLU A 394 -14.66 -4.20 1.78
C GLU A 394 -14.69 -2.69 2.02
N LEU A 395 -15.82 -2.05 1.71
CA LEU A 395 -16.02 -0.63 1.98
C LEU A 395 -15.96 -0.34 3.48
N THR A 396 -16.52 -1.22 4.31
CA THR A 396 -16.46 -1.07 5.78
C THR A 396 -15.02 -1.19 6.29
N ILE A 397 -14.24 -2.18 5.81
CA ILE A 397 -12.82 -2.32 6.18
C ILE A 397 -12.02 -1.09 5.75
N PHE A 398 -12.23 -0.61 4.53
CA PHE A 398 -11.61 0.61 4.01
C PHE A 398 -11.91 1.81 4.92
N ALA A 399 -13.19 2.08 5.20
CA ALA A 399 -13.62 3.25 5.98
C ALA A 399 -13.11 3.19 7.42
N LEU A 400 -13.19 2.02 8.08
CA LEU A 400 -12.69 1.83 9.44
C LEU A 400 -11.17 1.96 9.51
N THR A 401 -10.44 1.45 8.50
CA THR A 401 -8.98 1.60 8.43
C THR A 401 -8.60 3.07 8.29
N ALA A 402 -9.22 3.80 7.35
CA ALA A 402 -8.95 5.22 7.12
C ALA A 402 -9.29 6.07 8.35
N ALA A 403 -10.45 5.84 8.98
CA ALA A 403 -10.87 6.53 10.19
C ALA A 403 -9.92 6.23 11.37
N ALA A 404 -9.54 4.95 11.57
CA ALA A 404 -8.62 4.55 12.63
C ALA A 404 -7.23 5.19 12.45
N VAL A 405 -6.72 5.29 11.21
CA VAL A 405 -5.45 5.99 10.91
C VAL A 405 -5.53 7.45 11.33
N VAL A 406 -6.63 8.15 11.05
CA VAL A 406 -6.80 9.57 11.41
C VAL A 406 -6.96 9.78 12.92
N VAL A 407 -7.74 8.90 13.58
CA VAL A 407 -8.10 9.05 15.00
C VAL A 407 -6.97 8.60 15.93
N THR A 408 -6.24 7.56 15.57
CA THR A 408 -5.17 7.01 16.41
C THR A 408 -3.79 7.39 15.84
N ASN A 409 -3.26 6.54 15.02
CA ASN A 409 -2.01 6.70 14.27
C ASN A 409 -1.97 5.73 13.09
N LEU A 410 -1.00 5.91 12.20
CA LEU A 410 -0.89 5.12 10.97
C LEU A 410 -0.79 3.62 11.26
N PHE A 411 0.04 3.24 12.23
CA PHE A 411 0.25 1.82 12.52
C PHE A 411 -0.98 1.15 13.13
N THR A 412 -1.54 1.74 14.19
CA THR A 412 -2.73 1.19 14.87
C THR A 412 -3.90 1.08 13.89
N GLY A 413 -4.08 2.10 13.03
CA GLY A 413 -5.13 2.08 12.01
C GLY A 413 -4.96 0.95 11.00
N VAL A 414 -3.73 0.73 10.50
CA VAL A 414 -3.43 -0.38 9.59
C VAL A 414 -3.58 -1.74 10.29
N LEU A 415 -3.16 -1.86 11.54
CA LEU A 415 -3.32 -3.09 12.32
C LEU A 415 -4.80 -3.44 12.52
N ILE A 416 -5.62 -2.46 12.88
CA ILE A 416 -7.09 -2.63 12.99
C ILE A 416 -7.65 -3.10 11.64
N GLY A 417 -7.31 -2.43 10.55
CA GLY A 417 -7.73 -2.81 9.20
C GLY A 417 -7.32 -4.24 8.83
N PHE A 418 -6.08 -4.63 9.16
CA PHE A 418 -5.58 -5.98 8.92
C PHE A 418 -6.35 -7.04 9.72
N VAL A 419 -6.62 -6.79 11.00
CA VAL A 419 -7.42 -7.70 11.83
C VAL A 419 -8.83 -7.85 11.28
N LEU A 420 -9.47 -6.74 10.87
CA LEU A 420 -10.81 -6.76 10.27
C LEU A 420 -10.83 -7.52 8.94
N ALA A 421 -9.84 -7.29 8.07
CA ALA A 421 -9.74 -7.99 6.79
C ALA A 421 -9.50 -9.48 6.96
N THR A 422 -8.62 -9.85 7.90
CA THR A 422 -8.35 -11.25 8.22
C THR A 422 -9.57 -11.93 8.82
N GLY A 423 -10.27 -11.26 9.74
CA GLY A 423 -11.52 -11.74 10.32
C GLY A 423 -12.61 -11.97 9.27
N LYS A 424 -12.79 -11.00 8.35
CA LYS A 424 -13.72 -11.15 7.21
C LYS A 424 -13.33 -12.35 6.34
N ALA A 425 -12.06 -12.46 5.94
CA ALA A 425 -11.59 -13.57 5.13
C ALA A 425 -11.80 -14.93 5.81
N PHE A 426 -11.57 -14.99 7.13
CA PHE A 426 -11.82 -16.19 7.91
C PHE A 426 -13.31 -16.56 7.92
N ILE A 427 -14.21 -15.59 8.14
CA ILE A 427 -15.66 -15.81 8.11
C ILE A 427 -16.12 -16.26 6.72
N GLU A 428 -15.60 -15.64 5.66
CA GLU A 428 -15.94 -16.01 4.27
C GLU A 428 -15.43 -17.41 3.89
N LEU A 429 -14.24 -17.78 4.35
CA LEU A 429 -13.70 -19.12 4.14
C LEU A 429 -14.47 -20.19 4.94
N ALA A 430 -15.05 -19.82 6.09
CA ALA A 430 -15.82 -20.70 6.95
C ALA A 430 -17.31 -20.77 6.56
N LYS A 431 -17.76 -20.03 5.56
CA LYS A 431 -19.16 -20.10 5.10
C LYS A 431 -19.47 -21.46 4.51
N LEU A 432 -20.48 -22.10 5.08
CA LEU A 432 -21.14 -23.29 4.56
C LEU A 432 -22.55 -22.94 4.10
N ASP A 433 -22.83 -23.18 2.83
CA ASP A 433 -24.18 -23.13 2.32
C ASP A 433 -24.76 -24.53 2.35
N VAL A 434 -25.91 -24.64 3.00
CA VAL A 434 -26.63 -25.91 3.23
C VAL A 434 -28.01 -25.76 2.65
N HIS A 435 -28.35 -26.65 1.71
CA HIS A 435 -29.67 -26.70 1.09
C HIS A 435 -30.23 -28.12 1.17
N LEU A 436 -31.48 -28.24 1.63
CA LEU A 436 -32.25 -29.48 1.61
C LEU A 436 -33.09 -29.51 0.34
N GLU A 437 -32.98 -30.59 -0.42
CA GLU A 437 -33.82 -30.90 -1.56
C GLU A 437 -34.62 -32.16 -1.24
N THR A 438 -35.95 -32.03 -1.17
CA THR A 438 -36.88 -33.14 -0.94
C THR A 438 -37.44 -33.65 -2.26
N SER A 439 -37.40 -34.95 -2.46
CA SER A 439 -38.02 -35.58 -3.64
C SER A 439 -39.53 -35.64 -3.45
N GLU A 440 -40.30 -35.18 -4.44
CA GLU A 440 -41.78 -35.27 -4.41
C GLU A 440 -42.32 -36.70 -4.56
N THR A 441 -41.46 -37.65 -5.00
CA THR A 441 -41.89 -39.01 -5.34
C THR A 441 -41.28 -40.10 -4.47
N SER A 442 -40.31 -39.78 -3.61
CA SER A 442 -39.65 -40.75 -2.71
C SER A 442 -39.40 -40.11 -1.34
N ASN A 443 -39.20 -40.93 -0.33
CA ASN A 443 -38.80 -40.47 1.03
C ASN A 443 -37.31 -40.06 1.07
N ASP A 444 -36.69 -39.78 -0.06
CA ASP A 444 -35.29 -39.39 -0.17
C ASP A 444 -35.14 -37.86 -0.02
N VAL A 445 -34.25 -37.45 0.87
CA VAL A 445 -33.87 -36.06 1.08
C VAL A 445 -32.39 -35.89 0.77
N THR A 446 -32.04 -34.93 -0.09
CA THR A 446 -30.66 -34.65 -0.44
C THR A 446 -30.17 -33.38 0.25
N LEU A 447 -29.12 -33.49 1.03
CA LEU A 447 -28.46 -32.37 1.69
C LEU A 447 -27.23 -31.97 0.89
N HIS A 448 -27.29 -30.79 0.26
CA HIS A 448 -26.19 -30.22 -0.49
C HIS A 448 -25.32 -29.37 0.44
N LEU A 449 -24.02 -29.73 0.55
CA LEU A 449 -23.03 -28.98 1.31
C LEU A 449 -22.10 -28.24 0.34
N ILE A 450 -22.16 -26.89 0.36
CA ILE A 450 -21.37 -26.05 -0.54
C ILE A 450 -20.45 -25.17 0.30
N GLY A 451 -19.13 -25.23 0.06
CA GLY A 451 -18.14 -24.40 0.76
C GLY A 451 -17.29 -25.14 1.77
N ALA A 452 -17.18 -24.63 3.01
CA ALA A 452 -16.38 -25.25 4.06
C ALA A 452 -17.22 -25.53 5.31
N ALA A 453 -17.33 -26.81 5.66
CA ALA A 453 -17.99 -27.25 6.88
C ALA A 453 -16.99 -27.17 8.05
N THR A 454 -17.05 -26.08 8.78
CA THR A 454 -16.22 -25.81 9.96
C THR A 454 -17.07 -25.77 11.23
N PHE A 455 -16.44 -25.80 12.40
CA PHE A 455 -17.13 -25.70 13.68
C PHE A 455 -18.07 -24.47 13.78
N LEU A 456 -17.78 -23.39 13.02
CA LEU A 456 -18.65 -22.20 12.95
C LEU A 456 -19.98 -22.48 12.25
N SER A 457 -20.03 -23.47 11.38
CA SER A 457 -21.24 -23.87 10.65
C SER A 457 -22.04 -24.98 11.35
N LEU A 458 -21.54 -25.53 12.47
CA LEU A 458 -22.21 -26.58 13.24
C LEU A 458 -23.67 -26.25 13.59
N PRO A 459 -24.00 -25.05 14.12
CA PRO A 459 -25.41 -24.77 14.49
C PRO A 459 -26.34 -24.82 13.28
N ARG A 460 -25.88 -24.33 12.13
CA ARG A 460 -26.66 -24.35 10.89
C ARG A 460 -26.82 -25.78 10.35
N LEU A 461 -25.73 -26.54 10.36
CA LEU A 461 -25.74 -27.93 9.93
C LEU A 461 -26.64 -28.80 10.84
N SER A 462 -26.57 -28.57 12.16
CA SER A 462 -27.43 -29.26 13.13
C SER A 462 -28.92 -28.94 12.90
N ALA A 463 -29.25 -27.65 12.73
CA ALA A 463 -30.65 -27.24 12.49
C ALA A 463 -31.22 -27.87 11.21
N MET A 464 -30.43 -27.93 10.12
CA MET A 464 -30.88 -28.55 8.87
C MET A 464 -31.01 -30.06 8.99
N LEU A 465 -30.19 -30.72 9.81
CA LEU A 465 -30.31 -32.15 10.08
C LEU A 465 -31.54 -32.48 10.95
N GLU A 466 -31.96 -31.55 11.82
CA GLU A 466 -33.16 -31.68 12.64
C GLU A 466 -34.48 -31.55 11.83
N GLU A 467 -34.42 -30.88 10.67
CA GLU A 467 -35.55 -30.79 9.73
C GLU A 467 -35.81 -32.10 8.96
N VAL A 468 -34.88 -33.05 8.98
CA VAL A 468 -35.01 -34.34 8.29
C VAL A 468 -35.83 -35.27 9.16
N HIS A 469 -37.02 -35.67 8.70
CA HIS A 469 -37.88 -36.60 9.39
C HIS A 469 -37.26 -37.99 9.58
N ASP A 470 -37.56 -38.65 10.67
CA ASP A 470 -37.03 -39.97 11.05
C ASP A 470 -37.25 -41.07 9.99
N ASP A 471 -38.24 -40.92 9.12
CA ASP A 471 -38.57 -41.88 8.06
C ASP A 471 -37.84 -41.63 6.74
N ASN A 472 -37.15 -40.51 6.61
CA ASN A 472 -36.46 -40.14 5.38
C ASN A 472 -35.07 -40.79 5.29
N VAL A 473 -34.66 -41.03 4.03
CA VAL A 473 -33.28 -41.42 3.70
C VAL A 473 -32.49 -40.17 3.28
N LEU A 474 -31.43 -39.87 4.02
CA LEU A 474 -30.61 -38.69 3.77
C LEU A 474 -29.45 -39.01 2.84
N HIS A 475 -29.40 -38.31 1.72
CA HIS A 475 -28.29 -38.33 0.78
C HIS A 475 -27.42 -37.07 0.99
N LEU A 476 -26.13 -37.24 1.22
CA LEU A 476 -25.20 -36.12 1.32
C LEU A 476 -24.49 -35.90 -0.02
N ASN A 477 -24.73 -34.74 -0.62
CA ASN A 477 -23.97 -34.30 -1.80
C ASN A 477 -22.80 -33.41 -1.36
N LEU A 478 -21.57 -33.92 -1.59
CA LEU A 478 -20.31 -33.27 -1.20
C LEU A 478 -19.53 -32.72 -2.40
N GLU A 479 -20.12 -32.67 -3.60
CA GLU A 479 -19.44 -32.28 -4.85
C GLU A 479 -18.79 -30.90 -4.75
N LYS A 480 -19.46 -29.96 -4.08
CA LYS A 480 -18.99 -28.57 -3.92
C LYS A 480 -18.41 -28.28 -2.54
N LEU A 481 -18.20 -29.30 -1.70
CA LEU A 481 -17.57 -29.17 -0.40
C LEU A 481 -16.06 -29.07 -0.57
N ARG A 482 -15.46 -27.99 -0.04
CA ARG A 482 -14.02 -27.73 -0.11
C ARG A 482 -13.25 -28.28 1.08
N TYR A 483 -13.88 -28.27 2.25
CA TYR A 483 -13.27 -28.67 3.52
C TYR A 483 -14.34 -29.11 4.49
N ILE A 484 -14.04 -30.10 5.32
CA ILE A 484 -14.86 -30.50 6.47
C ILE A 484 -13.96 -30.71 7.68
N ASP A 485 -14.33 -30.12 8.80
CA ASP A 485 -13.61 -30.32 10.04
C ASP A 485 -14.09 -31.55 10.82
N HIS A 486 -13.32 -31.88 11.85
CA HIS A 486 -13.61 -33.06 12.69
C HIS A 486 -14.95 -32.94 13.43
N ALA A 487 -15.34 -31.72 13.82
CA ALA A 487 -16.58 -31.48 14.57
C ALA A 487 -17.83 -31.69 13.70
N CYS A 488 -17.81 -31.16 12.46
CA CYS A 488 -18.88 -31.41 11.49
C CYS A 488 -18.98 -32.88 11.09
N LEU A 489 -17.82 -33.55 10.90
CA LEU A 489 -17.76 -34.97 10.61
C LEU A 489 -18.33 -35.80 11.80
N GLN A 490 -18.04 -35.40 13.02
CA GLN A 490 -18.55 -36.06 14.23
C GLN A 490 -20.06 -35.89 14.34
N LEU A 491 -20.61 -34.71 14.05
CA LEU A 491 -22.06 -34.46 14.03
C LEU A 491 -22.75 -35.38 13.01
N LEU A 492 -22.27 -35.46 11.78
CA LEU A 492 -22.81 -36.35 10.74
C LEU A 492 -22.75 -37.82 11.15
N THR A 493 -21.62 -38.24 11.75
CA THR A 493 -21.47 -39.63 12.26
C THR A 493 -22.40 -39.93 13.40
N GLN A 494 -22.65 -38.96 14.27
CA GLN A 494 -23.58 -39.10 15.39
C GLN A 494 -25.02 -39.19 14.88
N TRP A 495 -25.40 -38.35 13.93
CA TRP A 495 -26.71 -38.39 13.27
C TRP A 495 -26.95 -39.75 12.60
N GLU A 496 -25.98 -40.30 11.84
CA GLU A 496 -26.06 -41.65 11.22
C GLU A 496 -26.34 -42.74 12.25
N ARG A 497 -25.70 -42.67 13.44
CA ARG A 497 -25.91 -43.66 14.51
C ARG A 497 -27.32 -43.64 15.09
N TYR A 498 -27.91 -42.45 15.23
CA TYR A 498 -29.28 -42.32 15.76
C TYR A 498 -30.35 -42.78 14.74
N HIS A 499 -30.13 -42.55 13.46
CA HIS A 499 -31.05 -42.85 12.37
C HIS A 499 -30.79 -44.22 11.68
N ARG A 500 -30.12 -45.14 12.39
CA ARG A 500 -29.93 -46.58 12.02
C ARG A 500 -29.42 -46.82 10.57
N GLY A 501 -28.49 -46.02 10.09
CA GLY A 501 -27.85 -46.23 8.78
C GLY A 501 -28.67 -45.75 7.58
N ARG A 502 -29.58 -44.82 7.78
CA ARG A 502 -30.34 -44.16 6.69
C ARG A 502 -29.58 -43.00 6.05
N LEU A 503 -28.29 -42.88 6.33
CA LEU A 503 -27.40 -41.86 5.73
C LEU A 503 -26.59 -42.48 4.61
N PHE A 504 -26.75 -41.93 3.40
CA PHE A 504 -25.96 -42.29 2.23
C PHE A 504 -25.05 -41.11 1.85
N ILE A 505 -23.75 -41.33 1.87
CA ILE A 505 -22.76 -40.31 1.50
C ILE A 505 -22.22 -40.66 0.13
N ASP A 506 -22.40 -39.77 -0.85
CA ASP A 506 -21.81 -39.92 -2.17
C ASP A 506 -20.39 -39.35 -2.19
N TRP A 507 -19.42 -40.21 -1.86
CA TRP A 507 -18.02 -39.86 -1.83
C TRP A 507 -17.34 -39.78 -3.20
N GLN A 508 -17.98 -40.28 -4.26
CA GLN A 508 -17.38 -40.33 -5.60
C GLN A 508 -17.35 -38.96 -6.27
N GLN A 509 -18.18 -38.03 -5.84
CA GLN A 509 -18.26 -36.68 -6.37
C GLN A 509 -17.45 -35.66 -5.57
N SER A 510 -16.77 -36.08 -4.50
CA SER A 510 -15.93 -35.17 -3.71
C SER A 510 -14.64 -34.83 -4.46
N PRO A 511 -14.25 -33.55 -4.57
CA PRO A 511 -12.94 -33.18 -5.10
C PRO A 511 -11.83 -33.86 -4.27
N ALA A 512 -10.80 -34.38 -4.91
CA ALA A 512 -9.73 -35.24 -4.37
C ALA A 512 -8.87 -34.65 -3.25
N GLN A 513 -9.31 -33.60 -2.55
CA GLN A 513 -8.55 -32.86 -1.53
C GLN A 513 -9.16 -32.85 -0.13
N VAL A 514 -10.16 -33.69 0.14
CA VAL A 514 -10.65 -33.83 1.53
C VAL A 514 -9.76 -34.82 2.26
N ASP A 515 -8.68 -34.36 2.85
CA ASP A 515 -7.67 -35.14 3.60
C ASP A 515 -8.21 -35.92 4.82
N VAL A 516 -9.50 -35.79 5.12
CA VAL A 516 -10.17 -36.45 6.26
C VAL A 516 -10.76 -37.82 5.87
N LEU A 517 -10.83 -38.12 4.58
CA LEU A 517 -11.34 -39.38 4.02
C LEU A 517 -10.67 -40.67 4.54
N PRO A 518 -9.33 -40.71 4.79
CA PRO A 518 -8.71 -41.96 5.26
C PRO A 518 -9.21 -42.46 6.61
N LEU A 519 -9.65 -41.56 7.47
CA LEU A 519 -10.13 -41.93 8.83
C LEU A 519 -11.53 -42.55 8.80
N TYR A 520 -12.41 -42.07 7.88
CA TYR A 520 -13.75 -42.60 7.74
C TYR A 520 -13.77 -43.91 6.95
N ALA A 521 -13.00 -44.00 5.88
CA ALA A 521 -12.84 -45.23 5.10
C ALA A 521 -12.24 -46.38 5.92
N ARG A 522 -11.30 -46.12 6.84
CA ARG A 522 -10.76 -47.13 7.77
C ARG A 522 -11.81 -47.67 8.74
N ARG A 523 -12.83 -46.89 9.11
CA ARG A 523 -13.91 -47.36 9.97
C ARG A 523 -14.98 -48.20 9.23
N GLN A 524 -15.19 -47.93 7.94
CA GLN A 524 -16.11 -48.72 7.12
C GLN A 524 -15.51 -50.05 6.63
N SER A 525 -14.19 -50.16 6.49
CA SER A 525 -13.55 -51.43 6.09
C SER A 525 -13.73 -52.57 7.10
N ASN A 526 -14.17 -52.28 8.32
CA ASN A 526 -14.46 -53.27 9.36
C ASN A 526 -15.95 -53.64 9.48
N ARG A 527 -16.84 -53.18 8.57
CA ARG A 527 -18.24 -53.64 8.50
C ARG A 527 -18.41 -54.59 7.30
N PRO A 528 -19.12 -55.73 7.48
CA PRO A 528 -19.41 -56.64 6.39
C PRO A 528 -20.18 -55.91 5.28
N ALA A 529 -19.74 -56.07 4.05
CA ALA A 529 -20.25 -55.39 2.89
C ALA A 529 -21.73 -55.79 2.62
N GLN A 530 -22.66 -54.89 2.93
CA GLN A 530 -23.99 -54.85 2.34
C GLN A 530 -24.10 -53.59 1.46
N PHE A 531 -23.18 -53.41 0.50
CA PHE A 531 -23.35 -52.42 -0.53
C PHE A 531 -24.02 -53.07 -1.72
N LYS A 532 -25.31 -52.80 -1.95
CA LYS A 532 -25.91 -53.00 -3.28
C LYS A 532 -25.36 -51.93 -4.21
N ALA A 533 -24.43 -52.34 -5.09
CA ALA A 533 -23.96 -51.46 -6.15
C ALA A 533 -25.14 -51.08 -7.07
N TYR A 534 -25.38 -49.78 -7.22
CA TYR A 534 -26.40 -49.27 -8.11
C TYR A 534 -26.17 -49.72 -9.56
N PRO A 535 -27.24 -49.92 -10.37
CA PRO A 535 -27.15 -50.47 -11.73
C PRO A 535 -26.21 -49.68 -12.67
N TRP A 536 -26.02 -48.40 -12.46
CA TRP A 536 -25.13 -47.55 -13.27
C TRP A 536 -23.63 -47.73 -12.98
N GLN A 537 -23.26 -48.24 -11.81
CA GLN A 537 -21.86 -48.57 -11.47
C GLN A 537 -21.35 -49.77 -12.30
N ARG A 538 -22.26 -50.66 -12.78
CA ARG A 538 -21.92 -51.76 -13.71
C ARG A 538 -21.65 -51.27 -15.12
N ALA A 539 -22.32 -50.20 -15.57
CA ALA A 539 -22.12 -49.65 -16.91
C ALA A 539 -20.72 -49.02 -17.10
N LEU A 540 -20.19 -48.32 -16.07
CA LEU A 540 -18.88 -47.68 -16.13
C LEU A 540 -17.69 -48.64 -16.00
N SER A 541 -17.87 -49.82 -15.38
CA SER A 541 -16.84 -50.85 -15.31
C SER A 541 -16.68 -51.64 -16.60
N VAL A 542 -17.74 -51.74 -17.43
CA VAL A 542 -17.70 -52.41 -18.73
C VAL A 542 -17.01 -51.53 -19.79
N ASP A 543 -17.21 -50.21 -19.73
CA ASP A 543 -16.61 -49.25 -20.68
C ASP A 543 -15.09 -49.03 -20.44
N LYS A 544 -14.59 -49.25 -19.21
CA LYS A 544 -13.15 -49.24 -18.90
C LYS A 544 -12.44 -50.53 -19.30
N ALA A 545 -13.12 -51.65 -19.32
CA ALA A 545 -12.54 -52.93 -19.75
C ALA A 545 -12.43 -53.05 -21.29
N GLN A 546 -13.27 -52.35 -22.05
CA GLN A 546 -13.22 -52.33 -23.51
C GLN A 546 -12.19 -51.33 -24.09
N LYS A 547 -11.75 -50.32 -23.31
CA LYS A 547 -10.70 -49.37 -23.74
C LYS A 547 -9.26 -49.79 -23.41
N SER A 548 -9.07 -50.92 -22.76
CA SER A 548 -7.72 -51.47 -22.45
C SER A 548 -7.35 -52.69 -23.32
N SER A 549 -8.14 -52.99 -24.38
CA SER A 549 -7.90 -54.11 -25.30
C SER A 549 -7.88 -53.70 -26.78
N ASP A 550 -7.73 -52.39 -27.08
CA ASP A 550 -7.39 -51.86 -28.40
C ASP A 550 -6.06 -51.10 -28.38
#